data_5057ce6dcd2694233b76b2267a5bbe5b
#
_entry.id   5057ce6dcd2694233b76b2267a5bbe5b
#
_cell.length_a   1.000
_cell.length_b   1.000
_cell.length_c   1.000
_cell.angle_alpha   90.00
_cell.angle_beta   90.00
_cell.angle_gamma   90.00
#
_symmetry.space_group_name_H-M   'P 1'
#
loop_
_entity.id
_entity.type
_entity.pdbx_description
1 polymer ?
#
loop_
_entity_poly.entity_id
_entity_poly.type
_entity_poly.pdbx_seq_one_letter_code
_entity_poly.pdbx_strand_id
1 'polypeptide(L)'
;MRLSSTRGTGSAPRAAKPRPAVLRALGRRDPPETIDVDGECFVREEILKHDSWAATAIYASATRRAICKFNRESAILILPMRWLGRALAARERWFMDRLRGVVGVPAGLGAVRAGGRVLPNAVARTFVAGHALAFDERVGDDFFPRLTAILAEVHRRGIAHVDLHKRENILVDEAGGPHLIDFQISWGSPAGRLAAACCGPLLALLQRCDDYHLLKHRLRLRPDQVPHGQADLDSLRPAWIRLHRLVAVPFRTFRRGLLVTLGIRAADGHAHGEAFPEIAHRLGPVPSLR
;
A
#
# COMPACT_ATOMS: atom_id res chain seq x y z
N MET A 1 -39.45 12.74 42.32
CA MET A 1 -38.30 13.08 41.45
C MET A 1 -38.04 11.88 40.57
N ARG A 2 -38.55 11.91 39.31
CA ARG A 2 -38.50 10.75 38.37
C ARG A 2 -37.31 10.94 37.46
N LEU A 3 -36.37 10.02 37.50
CA LEU A 3 -35.26 9.94 36.56
C LEU A 3 -35.73 9.24 35.28
N SER A 4 -35.84 9.98 34.18
CA SER A 4 -36.10 9.45 32.86
C SER A 4 -34.82 8.90 32.23
N SER A 5 -34.80 7.58 32.09
CA SER A 5 -33.78 6.82 31.34
C SER A 5 -34.06 6.97 29.84
N THR A 6 -33.30 7.80 29.15
CA THR A 6 -33.26 7.79 27.67
C THR A 6 -32.34 6.68 27.19
N ARG A 7 -32.95 5.56 26.78
CA ARG A 7 -32.24 4.50 26.02
C ARG A 7 -31.90 5.06 24.62
N GLY A 8 -30.64 5.36 24.39
CA GLY A 8 -30.10 5.58 23.05
C GLY A 8 -30.18 4.27 22.27
N THR A 9 -31.04 4.19 21.27
CA THR A 9 -31.07 3.11 20.29
C THR A 9 -29.83 3.22 19.42
N GLY A 10 -28.77 2.50 19.78
CA GLY A 10 -27.62 2.30 18.92
C GLY A 10 -28.05 1.54 17.66
N SER A 11 -28.16 2.26 16.55
CA SER A 11 -28.35 1.68 15.23
C SER A 11 -27.18 0.78 14.92
N ALA A 12 -27.43 -0.52 14.74
CA ALA A 12 -26.43 -1.48 14.28
C ALA A 12 -25.77 -0.97 12.99
N PRO A 13 -24.44 -1.12 12.81
CA PRO A 13 -23.77 -0.65 11.60
C PRO A 13 -24.37 -1.37 10.39
N ARG A 14 -24.95 -0.57 9.50
CA ARG A 14 -25.56 -1.05 8.25
C ARG A 14 -24.50 -1.82 7.46
N ALA A 15 -24.73 -3.11 7.19
CA ALA A 15 -23.85 -3.93 6.38
C ALA A 15 -23.55 -3.21 5.06
N ALA A 16 -22.26 -3.03 4.77
CA ALA A 16 -21.81 -2.32 3.57
C ALA A 16 -22.29 -3.07 2.33
N LYS A 17 -22.93 -2.36 1.40
CA LYS A 17 -23.33 -2.94 0.12
C LYS A 17 -22.08 -3.37 -0.66
N PRO A 18 -22.05 -4.57 -1.26
CA PRO A 18 -20.92 -5.01 -2.05
C PRO A 18 -20.66 -4.04 -3.22
N ARG A 19 -19.39 -3.76 -3.52
CA ARG A 19 -19.04 -2.85 -4.62
C ARG A 19 -19.60 -3.37 -5.94
N PRO A 20 -20.18 -2.49 -6.79
CA PRO A 20 -20.57 -2.85 -8.14
C PRO A 20 -19.41 -3.49 -8.92
N ALA A 21 -19.70 -4.47 -9.77
CA ALA A 21 -18.68 -5.21 -10.52
C ALA A 21 -17.78 -4.30 -11.38
N VAL A 22 -18.32 -3.19 -11.92
CA VAL A 22 -17.58 -2.19 -12.69
C VAL A 22 -16.50 -1.47 -11.85
N LEU A 23 -16.69 -1.41 -10.53
CA LEU A 23 -15.74 -0.83 -9.56
C LEU A 23 -14.84 -1.87 -8.88
N ARG A 24 -14.82 -3.10 -9.39
CA ARG A 24 -13.92 -4.17 -8.93
C ARG A 24 -12.89 -4.47 -10.02
N ALA A 25 -11.62 -4.64 -9.61
CA ALA A 25 -10.50 -4.87 -10.53
C ALA A 25 -10.70 -6.11 -11.43
N LEU A 26 -11.25 -7.18 -10.87
CA LEU A 26 -11.53 -8.43 -11.59
C LEU A 26 -13.02 -8.56 -12.00
N GLY A 27 -13.79 -7.48 -11.90
CA GLY A 27 -15.23 -7.48 -12.19
C GLY A 27 -16.02 -8.34 -11.21
N ARG A 28 -16.79 -9.29 -11.72
CA ARG A 28 -17.58 -10.23 -10.89
C ARG A 28 -16.75 -11.35 -10.28
N ARG A 29 -15.54 -11.58 -10.79
CA ARG A 29 -14.66 -12.66 -10.32
C ARG A 29 -13.92 -12.24 -9.07
N ASP A 30 -13.63 -13.20 -8.21
CA ASP A 30 -12.68 -13.06 -7.11
C ASP A 30 -11.28 -13.53 -7.54
N PRO A 31 -10.22 -13.21 -6.78
CA PRO A 31 -8.93 -13.85 -6.93
C PRO A 31 -9.07 -15.40 -6.97
N PRO A 32 -8.27 -16.12 -7.77
CA PRO A 32 -8.33 -17.57 -7.83
C PRO A 32 -8.26 -18.22 -6.44
N GLU A 33 -8.94 -19.36 -6.25
CA GLU A 33 -8.85 -20.11 -4.98
C GLU A 33 -7.48 -20.75 -4.80
N THR A 34 -6.87 -21.19 -5.90
CA THR A 34 -5.52 -21.75 -5.90
C THR A 34 -4.63 -21.07 -6.92
N ILE A 35 -3.37 -20.88 -6.58
CA ILE A 35 -2.33 -20.37 -7.47
C ILE A 35 -1.06 -21.20 -7.32
N ASP A 36 -0.28 -21.29 -8.40
CA ASP A 36 1.04 -21.87 -8.39
C ASP A 36 2.07 -20.76 -8.56
N VAL A 37 3.09 -20.74 -7.70
CA VAL A 37 4.20 -19.79 -7.74
C VAL A 37 5.49 -20.56 -7.44
N ASP A 38 6.49 -20.43 -8.30
CA ASP A 38 7.78 -21.12 -8.15
C ASP A 38 7.66 -22.65 -8.00
N GLY A 39 6.62 -23.27 -8.62
CA GLY A 39 6.37 -24.71 -8.53
C GLY A 39 5.67 -25.15 -7.25
N GLU A 40 5.27 -24.21 -6.39
CA GLU A 40 4.54 -24.48 -5.15
C GLU A 40 3.09 -24.05 -5.28
N CYS A 41 2.16 -24.91 -4.85
CA CYS A 41 0.72 -24.64 -4.84
C CYS A 41 0.33 -23.90 -3.57
N PHE A 42 -0.39 -22.79 -3.73
CA PHE A 42 -0.91 -21.98 -2.64
C PHE A 42 -2.44 -21.92 -2.71
N VAL A 43 -3.07 -22.04 -1.56
CA VAL A 43 -4.53 -21.91 -1.40
C VAL A 43 -4.83 -20.53 -0.82
N ARG A 44 -5.86 -19.87 -1.36
CA ARG A 44 -6.30 -18.57 -0.86
C ARG A 44 -6.88 -18.68 0.55
N GLU A 45 -6.27 -17.97 1.51
CA GLU A 45 -6.80 -17.86 2.88
C GLU A 45 -7.84 -16.74 2.98
N GLU A 46 -7.52 -15.55 2.43
CA GLU A 46 -8.33 -14.36 2.62
C GLU A 46 -8.18 -13.36 1.46
N ILE A 47 -9.24 -12.64 1.15
CA ILE A 47 -9.23 -11.48 0.25
C ILE A 47 -9.16 -10.22 1.10
N LEU A 48 -7.99 -9.59 1.16
CA LEU A 48 -7.76 -8.37 1.94
C LEU A 48 -8.44 -7.15 1.34
N LYS A 49 -8.43 -7.06 0.01
CA LYS A 49 -8.90 -5.90 -0.72
C LYS A 49 -9.35 -6.29 -2.12
N HIS A 50 -10.44 -5.71 -2.57
CA HIS A 50 -10.89 -5.81 -3.96
C HIS A 50 -11.46 -4.47 -4.41
N ASP A 51 -10.56 -3.55 -4.77
CA ASP A 51 -10.94 -2.22 -5.23
C ASP A 51 -10.99 -2.11 -6.76
N SER A 52 -11.07 -0.86 -7.26
CA SER A 52 -11.15 -0.59 -8.69
C SER A 52 -9.84 -0.83 -9.44
N TRP A 53 -8.70 -0.94 -8.75
CA TRP A 53 -7.39 -1.04 -9.39
C TRP A 53 -6.76 -2.42 -9.20
N ALA A 54 -6.94 -3.04 -8.04
CA ALA A 54 -6.39 -4.34 -7.75
C ALA A 54 -7.28 -5.13 -6.79
N ALA A 55 -7.13 -6.46 -6.83
CA ALA A 55 -7.54 -7.36 -5.77
C ALA A 55 -6.29 -7.94 -5.12
N THR A 56 -6.23 -7.91 -3.78
CA THR A 56 -5.09 -8.43 -3.01
C THR A 56 -5.60 -9.51 -2.07
N ALA A 57 -4.92 -10.63 -2.05
CA ALA A 57 -5.28 -11.77 -1.21
C ALA A 57 -4.05 -12.41 -0.57
N ILE A 58 -4.27 -13.03 0.60
CA ILE A 58 -3.33 -13.90 1.27
C ILE A 58 -3.51 -15.30 0.72
N TYR A 59 -2.39 -15.95 0.48
CA TYR A 59 -2.31 -17.34 0.06
C TYR A 59 -1.37 -18.10 0.97
N ALA A 60 -1.70 -19.33 1.30
CA ALA A 60 -0.87 -20.22 2.09
C ALA A 60 -0.55 -21.50 1.32
N SER A 61 0.67 -21.96 1.50
CA SER A 61 1.12 -23.29 1.13
C SER A 61 1.41 -24.11 2.40
N ALA A 62 1.95 -25.30 2.22
CA ALA A 62 2.40 -26.12 3.35
C ALA A 62 3.57 -25.49 4.13
N THR A 63 4.35 -24.61 3.49
CA THR A 63 5.62 -24.12 4.04
C THR A 63 5.61 -22.63 4.36
N ARG A 64 4.81 -21.83 3.65
CA ARG A 64 4.86 -20.36 3.75
C ARG A 64 3.57 -19.68 3.30
N ARG A 65 3.46 -18.41 3.62
CA ARG A 65 2.41 -17.52 3.12
C ARG A 65 2.95 -16.56 2.07
N ALA A 66 2.06 -16.11 1.19
CA ALA A 66 2.34 -15.13 0.16
C ALA A 66 1.21 -14.11 0.06
N ILE A 67 1.55 -12.89 -0.31
CA ILE A 67 0.58 -11.90 -0.79
C ILE A 67 0.56 -11.97 -2.31
N CYS A 68 -0.62 -12.11 -2.89
CA CYS A 68 -0.79 -11.99 -4.32
C CYS A 68 -1.73 -10.83 -4.66
N LYS A 69 -1.27 -9.94 -5.53
CA LYS A 69 -1.99 -8.77 -6.02
C LYS A 69 -2.34 -8.98 -7.48
N PHE A 70 -3.63 -8.91 -7.79
CA PHE A 70 -4.18 -9.05 -9.14
C PHE A 70 -4.62 -7.68 -9.63
N ASN A 71 -3.85 -7.10 -10.54
CA ASN A 71 -4.16 -5.82 -11.13
C ASN A 71 -5.36 -5.92 -12.08
N ARG A 72 -5.98 -4.77 -12.36
CA ARG A 72 -7.24 -4.67 -13.08
C ARG A 72 -7.24 -5.39 -14.42
N GLU A 73 -8.24 -6.22 -14.64
CA GLU A 73 -8.58 -6.84 -15.94
C GLU A 73 -9.93 -6.37 -16.49
N SER A 74 -10.82 -5.97 -15.58
CA SER A 74 -12.16 -5.54 -15.94
C SER A 74 -12.12 -4.21 -16.71
N ALA A 75 -12.88 -4.10 -17.81
CA ALA A 75 -13.02 -2.86 -18.54
C ALA A 75 -13.64 -1.76 -17.67
N ILE A 76 -13.32 -0.49 -17.97
CA ILE A 76 -14.02 0.68 -17.45
C ILE A 76 -14.86 1.21 -18.60
N LEU A 77 -16.18 1.07 -18.50
CA LEU A 77 -17.10 1.33 -19.61
C LEU A 77 -16.67 0.53 -20.85
N ILE A 78 -16.28 1.20 -21.92
CA ILE A 78 -15.81 0.63 -23.19
C ILE A 78 -14.28 0.48 -23.26
N LEU A 79 -13.53 1.02 -22.28
CA LEU A 79 -12.06 1.00 -22.31
C LEU A 79 -11.53 -0.33 -21.78
N PRO A 80 -10.81 -1.13 -22.61
CA PRO A 80 -10.17 -2.35 -22.15
C PRO A 80 -8.97 -2.01 -21.26
N MET A 81 -9.02 -2.43 -19.98
CA MET A 81 -7.98 -2.09 -18.99
C MET A 81 -6.94 -3.20 -18.78
N ARG A 82 -7.05 -4.32 -19.49
CA ARG A 82 -6.15 -5.47 -19.33
C ARG A 82 -4.67 -5.13 -19.56
N TRP A 83 -4.39 -4.31 -20.56
CA TRP A 83 -3.03 -3.88 -20.87
C TRP A 83 -2.40 -3.09 -19.72
N LEU A 84 -3.19 -2.21 -19.09
CA LEU A 84 -2.74 -1.41 -17.95
C LEU A 84 -2.46 -2.29 -16.74
N GLY A 85 -3.35 -3.24 -16.43
CA GLY A 85 -3.13 -4.18 -15.32
C GLY A 85 -1.87 -5.01 -15.51
N ARG A 86 -1.61 -5.48 -16.73
CA ARG A 86 -0.38 -6.20 -17.08
C ARG A 86 0.87 -5.31 -16.94
N ALA A 87 0.79 -4.08 -17.44
CA ALA A 87 1.88 -3.12 -17.35
C ALA A 87 2.22 -2.78 -15.90
N LEU A 88 1.21 -2.56 -15.05
CA LEU A 88 1.38 -2.31 -13.62
C LEU A 88 2.01 -3.51 -12.90
N ALA A 89 1.57 -4.74 -13.20
CA ALA A 89 2.15 -5.95 -12.65
C ALA A 89 3.60 -6.15 -13.09
N ALA A 90 3.89 -5.96 -14.38
CA ALA A 90 5.25 -6.06 -14.90
C ALA A 90 6.19 -5.04 -14.24
N ARG A 91 5.70 -3.80 -14.05
CA ARG A 91 6.42 -2.72 -13.38
C ARG A 91 6.72 -3.07 -11.92
N GLU A 92 5.73 -3.54 -11.17
CA GLU A 92 5.92 -3.92 -9.77
C GLU A 92 6.93 -5.08 -9.64
N ARG A 93 6.82 -6.13 -10.47
CA ARG A 93 7.80 -7.22 -10.52
C ARG A 93 9.21 -6.71 -10.79
N TRP A 94 9.38 -5.81 -11.77
CA TRP A 94 10.69 -5.24 -12.11
C TRP A 94 11.32 -4.51 -10.92
N PHE A 95 10.55 -3.74 -10.14
CA PHE A 95 11.06 -3.10 -8.94
C PHE A 95 11.42 -4.12 -7.85
N MET A 96 10.57 -5.12 -7.63
CA MET A 96 10.82 -6.16 -6.64
C MET A 96 12.09 -6.96 -6.98
N ASP A 97 12.33 -7.26 -8.25
CA ASP A 97 13.56 -7.93 -8.69
C ASP A 97 14.80 -7.06 -8.44
N ARG A 98 14.74 -5.76 -8.68
CA ARG A 98 15.83 -4.83 -8.39
C ARG A 98 16.07 -4.64 -6.88
N LEU A 99 15.05 -4.82 -6.08
CA LEU A 99 15.11 -4.70 -4.61
C LEU A 99 15.36 -6.03 -3.92
N ARG A 100 15.60 -7.11 -4.68
CA ARG A 100 15.87 -8.43 -4.12
C ARG A 100 17.05 -8.38 -3.13
N GLY A 101 16.84 -8.96 -1.95
CA GLY A 101 17.82 -9.00 -0.88
C GLY A 101 17.94 -7.72 -0.06
N VAL A 102 17.12 -6.71 -0.30
CA VAL A 102 17.02 -5.56 0.61
C VAL A 102 16.27 -5.98 1.86
N VAL A 103 16.94 -5.95 3.00
CA VAL A 103 16.33 -6.22 4.29
C VAL A 103 15.22 -5.19 4.53
N GLY A 104 14.02 -5.63 4.94
CA GLY A 104 12.87 -4.75 5.11
C GLY A 104 12.07 -4.47 3.84
N VAL A 105 12.41 -5.13 2.71
CA VAL A 105 11.55 -5.17 1.51
C VAL A 105 11.16 -6.63 1.26
N PRO A 106 9.86 -6.99 1.27
CA PRO A 106 9.43 -8.35 0.99
C PRO A 106 9.89 -8.82 -0.38
N ALA A 107 10.41 -10.03 -0.45
CA ALA A 107 10.93 -10.58 -1.70
C ALA A 107 9.79 -10.84 -2.71
N GLY A 108 10.00 -10.43 -3.96
CA GLY A 108 9.17 -10.83 -5.08
C GLY A 108 9.29 -12.34 -5.31
N LEU A 109 8.16 -12.98 -5.58
CA LEU A 109 8.07 -14.37 -5.99
C LEU A 109 7.92 -14.46 -7.51
N GLY A 110 8.06 -15.67 -8.05
CA GLY A 110 8.01 -15.89 -9.49
C GLY A 110 6.64 -15.63 -10.13
N ALA A 111 6.50 -16.09 -11.36
CA ALA A 111 5.28 -15.91 -12.13
C ALA A 111 4.10 -16.64 -11.48
N VAL A 112 3.01 -15.92 -11.27
CA VAL A 112 1.75 -16.48 -10.73
C VAL A 112 1.02 -17.23 -11.82
N ARG A 113 0.60 -18.45 -11.54
CA ARG A 113 -0.22 -19.27 -12.43
C ARG A 113 -1.53 -19.65 -11.75
N ALA A 114 -2.57 -19.87 -12.52
CA ALA A 114 -3.80 -20.51 -12.05
C ALA A 114 -4.35 -21.41 -13.16
N GLY A 115 -4.71 -22.64 -12.83
CA GLY A 115 -5.14 -23.64 -13.81
C GLY A 115 -4.11 -23.85 -14.94
N GLY A 116 -2.81 -23.91 -14.60
CA GLY A 116 -1.70 -24.08 -15.54
C GLY A 116 -1.34 -22.83 -16.39
N ARG A 117 -2.12 -21.75 -16.33
CA ARG A 117 -1.93 -20.54 -17.14
C ARG A 117 -1.27 -19.43 -16.34
N VAL A 118 -0.28 -18.75 -16.92
CA VAL A 118 0.33 -17.55 -16.33
C VAL A 118 -0.70 -16.43 -16.26
N LEU A 119 -0.75 -15.75 -15.11
CA LEU A 119 -1.55 -14.56 -14.88
C LEU A 119 -0.66 -13.30 -15.01
N PRO A 120 -0.60 -12.66 -16.18
CA PRO A 120 0.36 -11.58 -16.42
C PRO A 120 0.04 -10.29 -15.64
N ASN A 121 -1.19 -10.17 -15.13
CA ASN A 121 -1.65 -9.06 -14.29
C ASN A 121 -1.44 -9.32 -12.77
N ALA A 122 -0.90 -10.49 -12.39
CA ALA A 122 -0.68 -10.87 -11.00
C ALA A 122 0.77 -10.68 -10.58
N VAL A 123 0.97 -10.29 -9.33
CA VAL A 123 2.28 -10.18 -8.67
C VAL A 123 2.18 -10.85 -7.31
N ALA A 124 3.15 -11.71 -7.01
CA ALA A 124 3.26 -12.35 -5.70
C ALA A 124 4.53 -11.89 -4.97
N ARG A 125 4.44 -11.76 -3.66
CA ARG A 125 5.54 -11.47 -2.75
C ARG A 125 5.44 -12.29 -1.47
N THR A 126 6.53 -12.36 -0.73
CA THR A 126 6.52 -12.98 0.60
C THR A 126 5.56 -12.21 1.51
N PHE A 127 4.86 -12.96 2.36
CA PHE A 127 4.02 -12.40 3.41
C PHE A 127 4.89 -11.87 4.54
N VAL A 128 4.52 -10.72 5.09
CA VAL A 128 5.09 -10.16 6.32
C VAL A 128 4.01 -10.23 7.38
N ALA A 129 4.25 -11.00 8.43
CA ALA A 129 3.36 -11.03 9.59
C ALA A 129 3.48 -9.70 10.34
N GLY A 130 2.37 -8.97 10.45
CA GLY A 130 2.35 -7.64 11.04
C GLY A 130 1.15 -6.82 10.60
N HIS A 131 1.27 -5.51 10.64
CA HIS A 131 0.20 -4.58 10.29
C HIS A 131 0.77 -3.32 9.63
N ALA A 132 -0.09 -2.56 8.96
CA ALA A 132 0.28 -1.26 8.42
C ALA A 132 0.48 -0.25 9.54
N LEU A 133 1.54 0.59 9.43
CA LEU A 133 1.86 1.60 10.42
C LEU A 133 0.66 2.48 10.77
N ALA A 134 0.18 2.42 12.01
CA ALA A 134 -1.00 3.16 12.45
C ALA A 134 -0.70 4.65 12.65
N PHE A 135 -1.77 5.44 12.78
CA PHE A 135 -1.67 6.91 12.81
C PHE A 135 -1.06 7.44 14.12
N ASP A 136 -1.27 6.73 15.21
CA ASP A 136 -0.90 7.07 16.59
C ASP A 136 -0.12 5.93 17.27
N GLU A 137 0.54 5.10 16.46
CA GLU A 137 1.27 3.94 16.93
C GLU A 137 2.58 4.36 17.61
N ARG A 138 2.84 3.75 18.77
CA ARG A 138 4.10 3.90 19.45
C ARG A 138 5.09 2.85 18.94
N VAL A 139 6.01 3.28 18.09
CA VAL A 139 7.08 2.41 17.58
C VAL A 139 8.35 2.49 18.42
N GLY A 140 9.17 1.44 18.36
CA GLY A 140 10.45 1.35 19.08
C GLY A 140 11.47 2.40 18.64
N ASP A 141 12.55 2.52 19.42
CA ASP A 141 13.59 3.54 19.20
C ASP A 141 14.36 3.32 17.91
N ASP A 142 14.52 2.09 17.49
CA ASP A 142 15.24 1.68 16.28
C ASP A 142 14.38 1.66 15.01
N PHE A 143 13.07 1.84 15.12
CA PHE A 143 12.14 1.74 13.99
C PHE A 143 12.49 2.73 12.88
N PHE A 144 12.54 4.03 13.17
CA PHE A 144 12.87 5.04 12.17
C PHE A 144 14.31 5.00 11.70
N PRO A 145 15.33 4.76 12.53
CA PRO A 145 16.67 4.45 12.05
C PRO A 145 16.73 3.31 11.03
N ARG A 146 16.06 2.18 11.30
CA ARG A 146 15.97 1.05 10.37
C ARG A 146 15.20 1.40 9.10
N LEU A 147 14.06 2.07 9.21
CA LEU A 147 13.27 2.51 8.05
C LEU A 147 14.07 3.48 7.16
N THR A 148 14.87 4.38 7.75
CA THR A 148 15.78 5.27 7.04
C THR A 148 16.84 4.47 6.27
N ALA A 149 17.43 3.46 6.90
CA ALA A 149 18.41 2.59 6.25
C ALA A 149 17.81 1.79 5.07
N ILE A 150 16.59 1.28 5.22
CA ILE A 150 15.86 0.60 4.13
C ILE A 150 15.64 1.57 2.96
N LEU A 151 15.15 2.78 3.24
CA LEU A 151 14.90 3.79 2.20
C LEU A 151 16.19 4.22 1.51
N ALA A 152 17.27 4.42 2.26
CA ALA A 152 18.58 4.74 1.71
C ALA A 152 19.10 3.65 0.75
N GLU A 153 18.89 2.36 1.09
CA GLU A 153 19.25 1.26 0.20
C GLU A 153 18.40 1.23 -1.07
N VAL A 154 17.08 1.51 -0.97
CA VAL A 154 16.19 1.68 -2.13
C VAL A 154 16.70 2.81 -3.03
N HIS A 155 17.06 3.96 -2.45
CA HIS A 155 17.60 5.12 -3.16
C HIS A 155 18.95 4.81 -3.81
N ARG A 156 19.85 4.10 -3.11
CA ARG A 156 21.16 3.66 -3.64
C ARG A 156 21.01 2.75 -4.86
N ARG A 157 19.93 1.96 -4.95
CA ARG A 157 19.61 1.15 -6.13
C ARG A 157 18.98 1.96 -7.27
N GLY A 158 18.98 3.29 -7.17
CA GLY A 158 18.44 4.19 -8.19
C GLY A 158 16.92 4.17 -8.28
N ILE A 159 16.24 3.95 -7.16
CA ILE A 159 14.77 3.88 -7.08
C ILE A 159 14.27 4.94 -6.09
N ALA A 160 13.17 5.62 -6.42
CA ALA A 160 12.38 6.40 -5.49
C ALA A 160 11.05 5.68 -5.26
N HIS A 161 10.58 5.60 -4.01
CA HIS A 161 9.34 4.91 -3.67
C HIS A 161 8.10 5.66 -4.17
N VAL A 162 8.12 6.99 -4.12
CA VAL A 162 7.09 7.94 -4.59
C VAL A 162 5.79 7.94 -3.76
N ASP A 163 5.37 6.80 -3.23
CA ASP A 163 4.11 6.64 -2.48
C ASP A 163 4.29 6.55 -0.95
N LEU A 164 5.43 7.00 -0.43
CA LEU A 164 5.76 6.93 0.99
C LEU A 164 4.89 7.86 1.86
N HIS A 165 4.11 8.74 1.23
CA HIS A 165 3.13 9.56 1.94
C HIS A 165 1.99 8.73 2.57
N LYS A 166 1.75 7.52 2.08
CA LYS A 166 0.82 6.54 2.62
C LYS A 166 1.52 5.69 3.67
N ARG A 167 1.02 5.74 4.90
CA ARG A 167 1.54 4.91 6.01
C ARG A 167 1.29 3.43 5.79
N GLU A 168 0.26 3.11 5.04
CA GLU A 168 -0.14 1.75 4.66
C GLU A 168 0.93 1.03 3.83
N ASN A 169 1.88 1.78 3.27
CA ASN A 169 3.03 1.24 2.54
C ASN A 169 4.23 0.95 3.45
N ILE A 170 4.09 1.23 4.75
CA ILE A 170 5.05 0.89 5.79
C ILE A 170 4.38 -0.14 6.70
N LEU A 171 4.95 -1.34 6.79
CA LEU A 171 4.48 -2.36 7.72
C LEU A 171 5.35 -2.37 8.97
N VAL A 172 4.71 -2.72 10.08
CA VAL A 172 5.35 -3.04 11.35
C VAL A 172 5.20 -4.54 11.53
N ASP A 173 6.31 -5.30 11.53
CA ASP A 173 6.27 -6.75 11.76
C ASP A 173 6.04 -7.08 13.24
N GLU A 174 5.84 -8.37 13.55
CA GLU A 174 5.59 -8.85 14.92
C GLU A 174 6.74 -8.53 15.89
N ALA A 175 7.95 -8.32 15.40
CA ALA A 175 9.11 -7.90 16.19
C ALA A 175 9.22 -6.37 16.31
N GLY A 176 8.27 -5.60 15.76
CA GLY A 176 8.29 -4.13 15.72
C GLY A 176 9.20 -3.55 14.64
N GLY A 177 9.67 -4.36 13.69
CA GLY A 177 10.54 -3.93 12.60
C GLY A 177 9.80 -3.33 11.42
N PRO A 178 10.38 -2.30 10.73
CA PRO A 178 9.76 -1.69 9.57
C PRO A 178 10.00 -2.48 8.29
N HIS A 179 8.96 -2.51 7.41
CA HIS A 179 9.06 -3.00 6.04
C HIS A 179 8.42 -2.02 5.06
N LEU A 180 9.00 -1.89 3.87
CA LEU A 180 8.43 -1.10 2.77
C LEU A 180 7.76 -2.02 1.75
N ILE A 181 6.55 -1.65 1.33
CA ILE A 181 5.74 -2.40 0.35
C ILE A 181 5.16 -1.48 -0.72
N ASP A 182 4.57 -2.06 -1.75
CA ASP A 182 3.82 -1.39 -2.84
C ASP A 182 4.68 -0.45 -3.71
N PHE A 183 5.61 -1.06 -4.45
CA PHE A 183 6.49 -0.35 -5.40
C PHE A 183 5.84 -0.11 -6.77
N GLN A 184 4.52 -0.28 -6.92
CA GLN A 184 3.83 -0.20 -8.20
C GLN A 184 3.98 1.14 -8.91
N ILE A 185 4.00 2.26 -8.17
CA ILE A 185 4.16 3.60 -8.72
C ILE A 185 5.56 4.19 -8.52
N SER A 186 6.49 3.40 -7.97
CA SER A 186 7.88 3.81 -7.76
C SER A 186 8.53 4.29 -9.06
N TRP A 187 9.54 5.13 -8.96
CA TRP A 187 10.33 5.59 -10.09
C TRP A 187 11.73 5.02 -10.01
N GLY A 188 12.23 4.47 -11.11
CA GLY A 188 13.59 3.92 -11.19
C GLY A 188 14.36 4.54 -12.36
N SER A 189 15.66 4.69 -12.18
CA SER A 189 16.54 5.13 -13.25
C SER A 189 16.51 4.10 -14.39
N PRO A 190 16.25 4.50 -15.63
CA PRO A 190 16.35 3.60 -16.77
C PRO A 190 17.77 3.13 -16.98
N ALA A 191 17.94 2.00 -17.64
CA ALA A 191 19.28 1.49 -18.00
C ALA A 191 19.93 2.40 -19.07
N GLY A 192 21.24 2.62 -18.91
CA GLY A 192 22.04 3.39 -19.85
C GLY A 192 22.48 4.76 -19.31
N ARG A 193 23.75 5.13 -19.61
CA ARG A 193 24.38 6.35 -19.05
C ARG A 193 23.66 7.63 -19.45
N LEU A 194 23.23 7.76 -20.71
CA LEU A 194 22.50 8.95 -21.19
C LEU A 194 21.12 9.07 -20.53
N ALA A 195 20.36 7.97 -20.46
CA ALA A 195 19.05 7.96 -19.81
C ALA A 195 19.17 8.23 -18.32
N ALA A 196 20.17 7.69 -17.65
CA ALA A 196 20.47 7.97 -16.24
C ALA A 196 20.82 9.45 -16.02
N ALA A 197 21.61 10.06 -16.90
CA ALA A 197 21.96 11.47 -16.82
C ALA A 197 20.73 12.38 -17.00
N CYS A 198 19.89 12.09 -17.98
CA CYS A 198 18.67 12.87 -18.22
C CYS A 198 17.62 12.72 -17.09
N CYS A 199 17.47 11.52 -16.53
CA CYS A 199 16.47 11.24 -15.50
C CYS A 199 17.00 11.46 -14.06
N GLY A 200 18.30 11.63 -13.88
CA GLY A 200 18.94 11.80 -12.58
C GLY A 200 18.36 12.94 -11.73
N PRO A 201 18.20 14.15 -12.28
CA PRO A 201 17.59 15.25 -11.53
C PRO A 201 16.16 14.96 -11.05
N LEU A 202 15.35 14.30 -11.88
CA LEU A 202 13.99 13.88 -11.50
C LEU A 202 14.04 12.81 -10.41
N LEU A 203 14.91 11.81 -10.55
CA LEU A 203 15.09 10.79 -9.53
C LEU A 203 15.48 11.40 -8.19
N ALA A 204 16.49 12.29 -8.17
CA ALA A 204 16.93 12.98 -6.96
C ALA A 204 15.81 13.81 -6.33
N LEU A 205 14.96 14.46 -7.14
CA LEU A 205 13.80 15.19 -6.66
C LEU A 205 12.79 14.25 -5.98
N LEU A 206 12.48 13.11 -6.60
CA LEU A 206 11.54 12.13 -6.05
C LEU A 206 12.07 11.47 -4.77
N GLN A 207 13.36 11.17 -4.71
CA GLN A 207 14.02 10.66 -3.49
C GLN A 207 13.94 11.68 -2.34
N ARG A 208 14.16 12.97 -2.60
CA ARG A 208 13.95 14.03 -1.60
C ARG A 208 12.48 14.10 -1.13
N CYS A 209 11.53 13.80 -2.00
CA CYS A 209 10.13 13.71 -1.59
C CYS A 209 9.87 12.53 -0.66
N ASP A 210 10.51 11.39 -0.90
CA ASP A 210 10.44 10.22 -0.02
C ASP A 210 11.05 10.56 1.36
N ASP A 211 12.24 11.18 1.42
CA ASP A 211 12.88 11.62 2.66
C ASP A 211 12.00 12.59 3.45
N TYR A 212 11.35 13.54 2.77
CA TYR A 212 10.39 14.45 3.39
C TYR A 212 9.19 13.70 3.99
N HIS A 213 8.65 12.70 3.30
CA HIS A 213 7.55 11.91 3.81
C HIS A 213 7.96 11.02 4.99
N LEU A 214 9.16 10.45 4.96
CA LEU A 214 9.73 9.71 6.07
C LEU A 214 9.90 10.61 7.30
N LEU A 215 10.49 11.79 7.15
CA LEU A 215 10.63 12.77 8.22
C LEU A 215 9.26 13.17 8.82
N LYS A 216 8.25 13.35 7.95
CA LYS A 216 6.89 13.66 8.41
C LYS A 216 6.29 12.56 9.28
N HIS A 217 6.50 11.29 8.94
CA HIS A 217 6.06 10.17 9.77
C HIS A 217 6.82 10.12 11.09
N ARG A 218 8.15 10.34 11.05
CA ARG A 218 9.00 10.38 12.24
C ARG A 218 8.61 11.50 13.19
N LEU A 219 8.42 12.72 12.70
CA LEU A 219 7.97 13.86 13.51
C LEU A 219 6.61 13.63 14.19
N ARG A 220 5.74 12.86 13.52
CA ARG A 220 4.44 12.56 14.07
C ARG A 220 4.48 11.50 15.17
N LEU A 221 5.22 10.41 14.94
CA LEU A 221 5.20 9.22 15.82
C LEU A 221 6.33 9.24 16.84
N ARG A 222 7.46 9.88 16.51
CA ARG A 222 8.66 9.99 17.36
C ARG A 222 9.26 11.39 17.26
N PRO A 223 8.53 12.43 17.73
CA PRO A 223 9.04 13.81 17.73
C PRO A 223 10.31 13.96 18.57
N ASP A 224 10.46 13.12 19.58
CA ASP A 224 11.65 13.04 20.45
C ASP A 224 12.94 12.70 19.68
N GLN A 225 12.83 12.03 18.54
CA GLN A 225 13.97 11.64 17.71
C GLN A 225 14.32 12.66 16.61
N VAL A 226 13.63 13.77 16.53
CA VAL A 226 13.87 14.77 15.47
C VAL A 226 14.50 16.02 16.08
N PRO A 227 15.68 16.47 15.57
CA PRO A 227 16.30 17.70 16.03
C PRO A 227 15.35 18.92 15.90
N HIS A 228 15.35 19.82 16.88
CA HIS A 228 14.43 20.97 16.95
C HIS A 228 14.44 21.84 15.68
N GLY A 229 15.60 21.97 15.00
CA GLY A 229 15.70 22.73 13.76
C GLY A 229 15.03 22.08 12.54
N GLN A 230 14.64 20.80 12.61
CA GLN A 230 13.94 20.09 11.55
C GLN A 230 12.43 19.93 11.83
N ALA A 231 11.92 20.52 12.90
CA ALA A 231 10.50 20.46 13.26
C ALA A 231 9.61 21.30 12.33
N ASP A 232 10.15 22.28 11.60
CA ASP A 232 9.41 23.07 10.61
C ASP A 232 9.29 22.31 9.27
N LEU A 233 8.28 21.46 9.19
CA LEU A 233 7.96 20.71 7.97
C LEU A 233 7.61 21.59 6.76
N ASP A 234 7.15 22.80 6.97
CA ASP A 234 6.73 23.69 5.88
C ASP A 234 7.94 24.29 5.16
N SER A 235 9.01 24.58 5.88
CA SER A 235 10.29 25.02 5.29
C SER A 235 11.00 23.90 4.53
N LEU A 236 10.92 22.67 5.03
CA LEU A 236 11.55 21.48 4.45
C LEU A 236 10.77 20.86 3.29
N ARG A 237 9.54 21.36 3.03
CA ARG A 237 8.68 20.81 1.98
C ARG A 237 9.23 21.12 0.59
N PRO A 238 9.59 20.09 -0.24
CA PRO A 238 10.03 20.31 -1.61
C PRO A 238 9.00 21.11 -2.44
N ALA A 239 9.50 22.05 -3.26
CA ALA A 239 8.64 22.90 -4.10
C ALA A 239 7.69 22.09 -5.00
N TRP A 240 8.14 20.94 -5.49
CA TRP A 240 7.32 20.01 -6.26
C TRP A 240 6.10 19.49 -5.49
N ILE A 241 6.25 19.16 -4.20
CA ILE A 241 5.12 18.74 -3.37
C ILE A 241 4.12 19.89 -3.21
N ARG A 242 4.58 21.15 -3.11
CA ARG A 242 3.72 22.32 -3.06
C ARG A 242 2.92 22.45 -4.36
N LEU A 243 3.58 22.40 -5.50
CA LEU A 243 2.95 22.49 -6.82
C LEU A 243 1.97 21.32 -7.07
N HIS A 244 2.39 20.09 -6.81
CA HIS A 244 1.52 18.90 -6.94
C HIS A 244 0.26 19.03 -6.08
N ARG A 245 0.34 19.57 -4.86
CA ARG A 245 -0.82 19.75 -3.99
C ARG A 245 -1.83 20.75 -4.54
N LEU A 246 -1.38 21.80 -5.26
CA LEU A 246 -2.29 22.77 -5.88
C LEU A 246 -3.23 22.10 -6.90
N VAL A 247 -2.79 21.06 -7.58
CA VAL A 247 -3.59 20.33 -8.56
C VAL A 247 -4.26 19.10 -7.94
N ALA A 248 -3.50 18.29 -7.19
CA ALA A 248 -3.98 17.02 -6.68
C ALA A 248 -5.02 17.16 -5.55
N VAL A 249 -4.94 18.21 -4.72
CA VAL A 249 -5.91 18.41 -3.63
C VAL A 249 -7.29 18.74 -4.18
N PRO A 250 -7.48 19.75 -5.05
CA PRO A 250 -8.80 20.02 -5.65
C PRO A 250 -9.37 18.81 -6.39
N PHE A 251 -8.55 18.13 -7.20
CA PHE A 251 -8.99 16.95 -7.93
C PHE A 251 -9.46 15.81 -7.00
N ARG A 252 -8.71 15.52 -5.92
CA ARG A 252 -9.11 14.51 -4.93
C ARG A 252 -10.38 14.90 -4.20
N THR A 253 -10.53 16.17 -3.84
CA THR A 253 -11.74 16.68 -3.17
C THR A 253 -12.96 16.55 -4.08
N PHE A 254 -12.84 16.96 -5.34
CA PHE A 254 -13.89 16.80 -6.34
C PHE A 254 -14.26 15.33 -6.56
N ARG A 255 -13.27 14.46 -6.81
CA ARG A 255 -13.49 13.01 -6.96
C ARG A 255 -14.15 12.40 -5.73
N ARG A 256 -13.71 12.80 -4.51
CA ARG A 256 -14.29 12.33 -3.25
C ARG A 256 -15.75 12.76 -3.12
N GLY A 257 -16.06 14.03 -3.37
CA GLY A 257 -17.42 14.55 -3.38
C GLY A 257 -18.31 13.76 -4.33
N LEU A 258 -17.85 13.53 -5.57
CA LEU A 258 -18.59 12.74 -6.57
C LEU A 258 -18.85 11.30 -6.10
N LEU A 259 -17.87 10.64 -5.47
CA LEU A 259 -18.03 9.26 -4.97
C LEU A 259 -18.94 9.18 -3.75
N VAL A 260 -19.00 10.22 -2.93
CA VAL A 260 -19.94 10.32 -1.80
C VAL A 260 -21.36 10.55 -2.31
N THR A 261 -21.57 11.47 -3.25
CA THR A 261 -22.89 11.73 -3.86
C THR A 261 -23.45 10.52 -4.60
N LEU A 262 -22.59 9.71 -5.23
CA LEU A 262 -22.97 8.44 -5.85
C LEU A 262 -23.17 7.29 -4.85
N GLY A 263 -23.05 7.52 -3.54
CA GLY A 263 -23.22 6.51 -2.50
C GLY A 263 -22.15 5.40 -2.49
N ILE A 264 -21.04 5.60 -3.19
CA ILE A 264 -19.95 4.64 -3.32
C ILE A 264 -18.98 4.72 -2.15
N ARG A 265 -18.90 5.88 -1.50
CA ARG A 265 -18.10 6.13 -0.30
C ARG A 265 -18.97 6.68 0.82
N ALA A 266 -18.62 6.35 2.07
CA ALA A 266 -19.20 6.98 3.24
C ALA A 266 -18.77 8.45 3.37
N ALA A 267 -19.53 9.24 4.12
CA ALA A 267 -19.26 10.67 4.31
C ALA A 267 -17.90 10.95 4.99
N ASP A 268 -17.40 10.02 5.81
CA ASP A 268 -16.08 10.04 6.43
C ASP A 268 -14.91 9.79 5.45
N GLY A 269 -15.25 9.40 4.20
CA GLY A 269 -14.31 9.17 3.12
C GLY A 269 -13.57 7.85 3.16
N HIS A 270 -13.92 6.95 4.10
CA HIS A 270 -13.44 5.58 4.08
C HIS A 270 -14.33 4.71 3.17
N ALA A 271 -13.72 3.83 2.39
CA ALA A 271 -14.46 2.82 1.67
C ALA A 271 -14.76 1.67 2.64
N HIS A 272 -16.05 1.38 2.87
CA HIS A 272 -16.46 0.24 3.66
C HIS A 272 -15.90 -1.05 3.03
N GLY A 273 -15.19 -1.86 3.83
CA GLY A 273 -14.66 -3.17 3.40
C GLY A 273 -13.25 -3.14 2.78
N GLU A 274 -12.48 -2.05 2.91
CA GLU A 274 -11.05 -2.07 2.63
C GLU A 274 -10.30 -2.48 3.90
N ALA A 275 -9.99 -3.77 4.03
CA ALA A 275 -8.91 -4.18 4.93
C ALA A 275 -7.59 -3.80 4.29
N PHE A 276 -6.68 -3.21 5.08
CA PHE A 276 -5.32 -2.97 4.61
C PHE A 276 -4.59 -4.31 4.52
N PRO A 277 -3.66 -4.48 3.56
CA PRO A 277 -2.77 -5.62 3.55
C PRO A 277 -2.21 -5.83 4.96
N GLU A 278 -2.18 -7.06 5.43
CA GLU A 278 -1.66 -7.51 6.72
C GLU A 278 -2.43 -7.11 7.99
N ILE A 279 -3.45 -6.23 7.94
CA ILE A 279 -4.33 -5.97 9.11
C ILE A 279 -5.22 -7.19 9.45
N ALA A 280 -5.46 -8.07 8.49
CA ALA A 280 -6.30 -9.24 8.68
C ALA A 280 -5.77 -10.22 9.75
N HIS A 281 -4.47 -10.23 10.02
CA HIS A 281 -3.90 -10.97 11.14
C HIS A 281 -3.85 -10.12 12.42
N ARG A 282 -4.95 -9.53 12.80
CA ARG A 282 -5.08 -9.06 14.18
C ARG A 282 -4.97 -10.29 15.08
N LEU A 283 -3.80 -10.49 15.65
CA LEU A 283 -3.69 -11.19 16.91
C LEU A 283 -4.80 -10.64 17.79
N GLY A 284 -5.57 -11.51 18.43
CA GLY A 284 -6.77 -11.18 19.20
C GLY A 284 -6.61 -9.99 20.12
N PRO A 285 -7.67 -9.52 20.77
CA PRO A 285 -7.70 -8.24 21.45
C PRO A 285 -6.46 -8.09 22.33
N VAL A 286 -5.68 -7.04 22.06
CA VAL A 286 -4.53 -6.65 22.91
C VAL A 286 -5.05 -6.58 24.33
N PRO A 287 -4.51 -7.35 25.30
CA PRO A 287 -4.91 -7.23 26.69
C PRO A 287 -4.68 -5.78 27.10
N SER A 288 -5.74 -5.10 27.48
CA SER A 288 -5.65 -3.77 28.08
C SER A 288 -4.71 -3.87 29.28
N LEU A 289 -3.51 -3.33 29.17
CA LEU A 289 -2.66 -3.07 30.31
C LEU A 289 -3.43 -2.09 31.21
N ARG A 290 -3.92 -2.62 32.34
CA ARG A 290 -4.44 -1.85 33.46
C ARG A 290 -3.32 -1.08 34.12
#